data_1f3b8674b6c0f3250347573736892f5e
#
_entry.id   1f3b8674b6c0f3250347573736892f5e
#
_cell.length_a   1.000
_cell.length_b   1.000
_cell.length_c   1.000
_cell.angle_alpha   90.00
_cell.angle_beta   90.00
_cell.angle_gamma   90.00
#
_symmetry.space_group_name_H-M   'P 1'
#
loop_
_entity.id
_entity.type
_entity.pdbx_description
1 polymer ?
#
loop_
_entity_poly.entity_id
_entity_poly.type
_entity_poly.pdbx_seq_one_letter_code
_entity_poly.pdbx_strand_id
1 'polypeptide(L)'
;RGLGDVYKRQIKLNAVNDKNIIDAEYTESDDEIDMVLYDEDDNFHKKPRFLREIETLQVNVDSPPGKPAEDDRPWILTVGPMFTMSMMSLTSAFSALNNLTDGNTTLKRALPSLLVSVAMMCGTLLWPTISRRYEKKKREKMEKERQEKYRRYIDEKREEIRNEITNQRNILIDNYPTTMECQNIILSKMTRLWERRLGDNDFLTVNLGIGSEEMKIEIKYPEEHFSIMEDDLVVVARELGKEPKNMENVSIPLSLIDNNVIGIV
;
A
#
# COMPACT_ATOMS: atom_id res chain seq x y z
N ARG A 1 -27.04 -7.91 -17.28
CA ARG A 1 -27.96 -6.95 -16.61
C ARG A 1 -27.08 -5.89 -15.96
N GLY A 2 -27.06 -4.69 -16.55
CA GLY A 2 -26.09 -3.67 -16.18
C GLY A 2 -26.55 -2.83 -14.98
N LEU A 3 -25.61 -2.06 -14.40
CA LEU A 3 -25.84 -1.13 -13.28
C LEU A 3 -27.09 -0.22 -13.47
N GLY A 4 -27.45 0.07 -14.71
CA GLY A 4 -28.66 0.86 -15.06
C GLY A 4 -29.98 0.24 -14.61
N ASP A 5 -30.07 -1.09 -14.56
CA ASP A 5 -31.32 -1.76 -14.14
C ASP A 5 -31.46 -1.78 -12.60
N VAL A 6 -30.34 -1.81 -11.86
CA VAL A 6 -30.38 -1.71 -10.41
C VAL A 6 -30.79 -0.32 -9.97
N TYR A 7 -30.28 0.71 -10.65
CA TYR A 7 -30.62 2.11 -10.37
C TYR A 7 -32.07 2.40 -10.67
N LYS A 8 -32.61 1.89 -11.78
CA LYS A 8 -34.05 2.03 -12.12
C LYS A 8 -34.95 1.33 -11.12
N ARG A 9 -34.50 0.17 -10.55
CA ARG A 9 -35.28 -0.51 -9.52
C ARG A 9 -35.27 0.25 -8.19
N GLN A 10 -34.15 0.84 -7.80
CA GLN A 10 -34.07 1.66 -6.59
C GLN A 10 -34.97 2.90 -6.70
N ILE A 11 -34.96 3.59 -7.83
CA ILE A 11 -35.82 4.75 -8.05
C ILE A 11 -37.29 4.35 -7.99
N LYS A 12 -37.68 3.20 -8.58
CA LYS A 12 -39.05 2.71 -8.49
C LYS A 12 -39.50 2.32 -7.09
N LEU A 13 -38.60 1.67 -6.32
CA LEU A 13 -38.86 1.31 -4.92
C LEU A 13 -39.00 2.55 -4.02
N ASN A 14 -38.15 3.54 -4.25
CA ASN A 14 -38.20 4.80 -3.51
C ASN A 14 -39.50 5.60 -3.82
N ALA A 15 -39.92 5.63 -5.08
CA ALA A 15 -41.20 6.26 -5.47
C ALA A 15 -42.42 5.54 -4.85
N VAL A 16 -42.35 4.20 -4.77
CA VAL A 16 -43.40 3.39 -4.12
C VAL A 16 -43.43 3.63 -2.60
N ASN A 17 -42.29 3.75 -1.97
CA ASN A 17 -42.21 4.05 -0.53
C ASN A 17 -42.72 5.47 -0.21
N ASP A 18 -42.40 6.45 -1.05
CA ASP A 18 -42.91 7.81 -0.87
C ASP A 18 -44.40 7.88 -1.04
N LYS A 19 -45.00 7.17 -2.03
CA LYS A 19 -46.45 7.04 -2.15
C LYS A 19 -47.09 6.39 -0.92
N ASN A 20 -46.54 5.32 -0.40
CA ASN A 20 -47.09 4.64 0.78
C ASN A 20 -47.08 5.52 2.06
N ILE A 21 -46.15 6.45 2.16
CA ILE A 21 -46.09 7.38 3.30
C ILE A 21 -47.14 8.47 3.14
N ILE A 22 -47.39 8.93 1.92
CA ILE A 22 -48.42 9.89 1.59
C ILE A 22 -49.81 9.23 1.77
N ASP A 23 -49.94 7.99 1.30
CA ASP A 23 -51.19 7.20 1.42
C ASP A 23 -51.58 6.91 2.90
N ALA A 24 -50.61 6.88 3.83
CA ALA A 24 -50.91 6.72 5.24
C ALA A 24 -51.43 8.00 5.92
N GLU A 25 -51.14 9.14 5.33
CA GLU A 25 -51.52 10.46 5.86
C GLU A 25 -52.77 11.06 5.16
N TYR A 26 -53.00 10.67 3.89
CA TYR A 26 -54.06 11.20 3.06
C TYR A 26 -54.88 10.07 2.43
N THR A 27 -56.04 9.83 2.95
CA THR A 27 -56.96 8.81 2.48
C THR A 27 -57.51 9.11 1.07
N GLU A 28 -57.36 8.19 0.16
CA GLU A 28 -58.17 7.84 -1.00
C GLU A 28 -58.31 8.77 -2.23
N SER A 29 -57.61 9.94 -2.30
CA SER A 29 -57.71 10.77 -3.52
C SER A 29 -56.43 11.56 -3.80
N ASP A 30 -55.33 10.83 -3.93
CA ASP A 30 -53.97 11.38 -3.91
C ASP A 30 -53.65 12.34 -5.05
N ASP A 31 -54.19 12.12 -6.22
CA ASP A 31 -53.89 12.93 -7.41
C ASP A 31 -54.56 14.31 -7.38
N GLU A 32 -55.68 14.47 -6.69
CA GLU A 32 -56.38 15.77 -6.58
C GLU A 32 -55.85 16.62 -5.42
N ILE A 33 -55.37 16.01 -4.36
CA ILE A 33 -54.83 16.73 -3.19
C ILE A 33 -53.44 17.32 -3.50
N ASP A 34 -52.63 16.64 -4.27
CA ASP A 34 -51.34 17.14 -4.72
C ASP A 34 -51.44 18.40 -5.58
N MET A 35 -52.48 18.51 -6.38
CA MET A 35 -52.68 19.69 -7.22
C MET A 35 -53.25 20.90 -6.46
N VAL A 36 -53.88 20.69 -5.33
CA VAL A 36 -54.52 21.77 -4.57
C VAL A 36 -53.62 22.35 -3.47
N LEU A 37 -52.68 21.55 -2.95
CA LEU A 37 -51.87 21.94 -1.81
C LEU A 37 -50.51 22.50 -2.14
N TYR A 38 -50.01 22.28 -3.34
CA TYR A 38 -48.64 22.69 -3.71
C TYR A 38 -48.68 23.56 -4.98
N ASP A 39 -48.31 24.82 -4.82
CA ASP A 39 -47.91 25.66 -5.94
C ASP A 39 -46.71 25.01 -6.65
N GLU A 40 -46.59 25.04 -7.97
CA GLU A 40 -45.53 24.39 -8.74
C GLU A 40 -44.12 24.77 -8.23
N ASP A 41 -43.99 25.95 -7.62
CA ASP A 41 -42.73 26.45 -7.02
C ASP A 41 -42.47 25.93 -5.62
N ASP A 42 -43.42 25.30 -4.92
CA ASP A 42 -43.28 24.81 -3.54
C ASP A 42 -43.17 23.29 -3.41
N ASN A 43 -43.17 22.56 -4.52
CA ASN A 43 -42.99 21.10 -4.52
C ASN A 43 -41.63 20.69 -3.94
N PHE A 44 -41.63 20.20 -2.71
CA PHE A 44 -40.44 19.72 -2.02
C PHE A 44 -40.37 18.19 -2.05
N HIS A 45 -39.41 17.66 -2.78
CA HIS A 45 -39.12 16.21 -2.83
C HIS A 45 -37.97 15.85 -1.95
N LYS A 46 -38.21 15.24 -0.78
CA LYS A 46 -37.16 14.77 0.10
C LYS A 46 -36.53 13.51 -0.43
N LYS A 47 -35.21 13.39 -0.29
CA LYS A 47 -34.47 12.13 -0.52
C LYS A 47 -34.64 11.19 0.67
N PRO A 48 -34.64 9.85 0.46
CA PRO A 48 -34.47 8.90 1.54
C PRO A 48 -33.09 9.06 2.15
N ARG A 49 -32.98 8.86 3.46
CA ARG A 49 -31.70 8.90 4.15
C ARG A 49 -30.78 7.78 3.64
N PHE A 50 -29.62 8.15 3.17
CA PHE A 50 -28.56 7.23 2.79
C PHE A 50 -27.34 7.49 3.66
N LEU A 51 -27.19 6.68 4.72
CA LEU A 51 -26.02 6.72 5.60
C LEU A 51 -24.91 5.86 4.98
N ARG A 52 -23.78 6.47 4.66
CA ARG A 52 -22.60 5.75 4.21
C ARG A 52 -21.88 5.14 5.40
N GLU A 53 -21.75 3.84 5.43
CA GLU A 53 -20.96 3.14 6.43
C GLU A 53 -19.47 3.27 6.12
N ILE A 54 -18.66 3.46 7.17
CA ILE A 54 -17.21 3.48 7.06
C ILE A 54 -16.72 2.07 7.34
N GLU A 55 -16.28 1.40 6.28
CA GLU A 55 -15.63 0.09 6.38
C GLU A 55 -14.21 0.23 6.93
N THR A 56 -13.78 -0.77 7.71
CA THR A 56 -12.39 -0.82 8.18
C THR A 56 -11.48 -1.21 7.03
N LEU A 57 -10.55 -0.32 6.65
CA LEU A 57 -9.55 -0.63 5.64
C LEU A 57 -8.58 -1.68 6.17
N GLN A 58 -8.46 -2.81 5.45
CA GLN A 58 -7.46 -3.83 5.75
C GLN A 58 -6.28 -3.67 4.81
N VAL A 59 -5.14 -3.25 5.35
CA VAL A 59 -3.90 -3.12 4.59
C VAL A 59 -2.98 -4.28 4.94
N ASN A 60 -2.74 -5.15 3.97
CA ASN A 60 -1.74 -6.20 4.10
C ASN A 60 -0.39 -5.68 3.63
N VAL A 61 0.60 -5.78 4.49
CA VAL A 61 1.99 -5.40 4.18
C VAL A 61 2.79 -6.68 3.99
N ASP A 62 3.33 -6.88 2.80
CA ASP A 62 4.15 -8.04 2.49
C ASP A 62 5.55 -7.92 3.10
N SER A 63 6.15 -9.07 3.42
CA SER A 63 7.54 -9.11 3.88
C SER A 63 8.50 -8.66 2.80
N PRO A 64 9.59 -7.97 3.17
CA PRO A 64 10.61 -7.60 2.20
C PRO A 64 11.20 -8.84 1.52
N PRO A 65 11.56 -8.76 0.22
CA PRO A 65 12.24 -9.85 -0.45
C PRO A 65 13.52 -10.24 0.27
N GLY A 66 13.84 -11.52 0.32
CA GLY A 66 15.06 -12.00 0.99
C GLY A 66 16.33 -11.30 0.50
N LYS A 67 17.29 -11.11 1.41
CA LYS A 67 18.61 -10.57 1.03
C LYS A 67 19.27 -11.47 0.00
N PRO A 68 20.03 -10.93 -0.96
CA PRO A 68 20.84 -11.74 -1.84
C PRO A 68 21.78 -12.62 -1.02
N ALA A 69 21.82 -13.92 -1.29
CA ALA A 69 22.65 -14.86 -0.55
C ALA A 69 24.09 -14.38 -0.51
N GLU A 70 24.63 -14.25 0.70
CA GLU A 70 26.05 -14.05 0.91
C GLU A 70 26.77 -15.36 0.62
N ASP A 71 27.73 -15.32 -0.29
CA ASP A 71 28.58 -16.48 -0.55
C ASP A 71 29.68 -16.50 0.50
N ASP A 72 29.38 -17.03 1.68
CA ASP A 72 30.27 -17.13 2.83
C ASP A 72 31.40 -18.17 2.65
N ARG A 73 31.59 -18.63 1.41
CA ARG A 73 32.66 -19.57 1.14
C ARG A 73 34.01 -18.96 1.45
N PRO A 74 34.77 -19.51 2.39
CA PRO A 74 36.09 -19.02 2.70
C PRO A 74 36.94 -18.92 1.42
N TRP A 75 37.62 -17.80 1.25
CA TRP A 75 38.44 -17.54 0.05
C TRP A 75 39.41 -18.68 -0.27
N ILE A 76 39.88 -19.39 0.77
CA ILE A 76 40.80 -20.53 0.72
C ILE A 76 40.21 -21.70 -0.12
N LEU A 77 38.91 -21.97 0.02
CA LEU A 77 38.24 -23.04 -0.75
C LEU A 77 38.12 -22.70 -2.25
N THR A 78 38.09 -21.42 -2.57
CA THR A 78 38.02 -20.98 -3.97
C THR A 78 39.41 -20.87 -4.60
N VAL A 79 40.42 -20.45 -3.81
CA VAL A 79 41.77 -20.20 -4.32
C VAL A 79 42.64 -21.49 -4.22
N GLY A 80 42.35 -22.39 -3.27
CA GLY A 80 43.12 -23.61 -3.06
C GLY A 80 43.32 -24.46 -4.34
N PRO A 81 42.28 -24.88 -5.04
CA PRO A 81 42.41 -25.65 -6.28
C PRO A 81 43.13 -24.87 -7.39
N MET A 82 42.97 -23.55 -7.43
CA MET A 82 43.63 -22.68 -8.42
C MET A 82 45.14 -22.55 -8.12
N PHE A 83 45.52 -22.55 -6.84
CA PHE A 83 46.93 -22.50 -6.42
C PHE A 83 47.65 -23.77 -6.85
N THR A 84 47.05 -24.96 -6.72
CA THR A 84 47.64 -26.20 -7.18
C THR A 84 47.83 -26.24 -8.70
N MET A 85 46.91 -25.73 -9.47
CA MET A 85 47.04 -25.62 -10.94
C MET A 85 48.11 -24.60 -11.33
N SER A 86 48.24 -23.49 -10.61
CA SER A 86 49.31 -22.51 -10.85
C SER A 86 50.69 -23.05 -10.55
N MET A 87 50.78 -23.90 -9.53
CA MET A 87 52.05 -24.56 -9.17
C MET A 87 52.51 -25.55 -10.25
N MET A 88 51.57 -26.27 -10.87
CA MET A 88 51.85 -27.13 -12.01
C MET A 88 52.37 -26.34 -13.22
N SER A 89 51.77 -25.15 -13.52
CA SER A 89 52.24 -24.29 -14.60
C SER A 89 53.62 -23.70 -14.29
N LEU A 90 53.92 -23.46 -13.02
CA LEU A 90 55.23 -22.94 -12.60
C LEU A 90 56.35 -23.99 -12.81
N THR A 91 56.08 -25.26 -12.43
CA THR A 91 57.01 -26.37 -12.70
C THR A 91 57.27 -26.58 -14.17
N SER A 92 56.24 -26.47 -15.00
CA SER A 92 56.36 -26.54 -16.46
C SER A 92 57.20 -25.37 -17.04
N ALA A 93 56.97 -24.16 -16.55
CA ALA A 93 57.76 -22.99 -16.94
C ALA A 93 59.24 -23.12 -16.54
N PHE A 94 59.49 -23.61 -15.29
CA PHE A 94 60.85 -23.86 -14.77
C PHE A 94 61.59 -24.92 -15.59
N SER A 95 60.92 -26.01 -15.92
CA SER A 95 61.46 -27.06 -16.78
C SER A 95 61.82 -26.52 -18.19
N ALA A 96 60.98 -25.68 -18.75
CA ALA A 96 61.26 -25.04 -20.06
C ALA A 96 62.46 -24.07 -19.98
N LEU A 97 62.62 -23.38 -18.86
CA LEU A 97 63.74 -22.47 -18.62
C LEU A 97 65.09 -23.24 -18.47
N ASN A 98 65.09 -24.32 -17.70
CA ASN A 98 66.26 -25.16 -17.54
C ASN A 98 66.72 -25.78 -18.87
N ASN A 99 65.81 -26.22 -19.70
CA ASN A 99 66.10 -26.77 -21.01
C ASN A 99 66.69 -25.69 -21.98
N LEU A 100 66.41 -24.42 -21.74
CA LEU A 100 67.07 -23.30 -22.47
C LEU A 100 68.48 -23.03 -22.01
N THR A 101 68.74 -23.11 -20.69
CA THR A 101 70.04 -22.88 -20.12
C THR A 101 71.02 -24.01 -20.43
N ASP A 102 70.52 -25.24 -20.52
CA ASP A 102 71.34 -26.41 -20.90
C ASP A 102 71.63 -26.53 -22.42
N GLY A 103 71.18 -25.53 -23.21
CA GLY A 103 71.49 -25.47 -24.63
C GLY A 103 70.78 -26.53 -25.51
N ASN A 104 69.90 -27.33 -24.91
CA ASN A 104 69.22 -28.43 -25.58
C ASN A 104 68.04 -28.03 -26.48
N THR A 105 67.54 -26.78 -26.30
CA THR A 105 66.41 -26.29 -27.10
C THR A 105 66.62 -24.86 -27.55
N THR A 106 66.24 -24.56 -28.81
CA THR A 106 66.28 -23.19 -29.32
C THR A 106 65.10 -22.37 -28.75
N LEU A 107 65.39 -21.08 -28.48
CA LEU A 107 64.41 -20.12 -27.89
C LEU A 107 63.05 -20.16 -28.62
N LYS A 108 63.07 -20.36 -29.93
CA LYS A 108 61.85 -20.45 -30.77
C LYS A 108 60.97 -21.64 -30.41
N ARG A 109 61.52 -22.75 -29.89
CA ARG A 109 60.74 -23.93 -29.49
C ARG A 109 60.25 -23.85 -28.04
N ALA A 110 60.95 -23.14 -27.16
CA ALA A 110 60.54 -22.94 -25.77
C ALA A 110 59.52 -21.78 -25.57
N LEU A 111 59.51 -20.82 -26.46
CA LEU A 111 58.64 -19.64 -26.41
C LEU A 111 57.13 -19.98 -26.25
N PRO A 112 56.53 -20.92 -27.04
CA PRO A 112 55.14 -21.26 -26.90
C PRO A 112 54.76 -21.84 -25.52
N SER A 113 55.60 -22.70 -24.97
CA SER A 113 55.38 -23.32 -23.64
C SER A 113 55.46 -22.31 -22.50
N LEU A 114 56.42 -21.36 -22.60
CA LEU A 114 56.53 -20.27 -21.63
C LEU A 114 55.30 -19.33 -21.70
N LEU A 115 54.84 -18.96 -22.92
CA LEU A 115 53.66 -18.14 -23.07
C LEU A 115 52.41 -18.80 -22.51
N VAL A 116 52.18 -20.08 -22.75
CA VAL A 116 51.09 -20.83 -22.19
C VAL A 116 51.16 -20.89 -20.67
N SER A 117 52.34 -21.11 -20.06
CA SER A 117 52.54 -21.16 -18.64
C SER A 117 52.22 -19.79 -17.99
N VAL A 118 52.71 -18.70 -18.59
CA VAL A 118 52.45 -17.35 -18.10
C VAL A 118 50.97 -16.99 -18.25
N ALA A 119 50.33 -17.32 -19.38
CA ALA A 119 48.90 -17.09 -19.59
C ALA A 119 48.07 -17.87 -18.56
N MET A 120 48.41 -19.13 -18.28
CA MET A 120 47.74 -19.94 -17.29
C MET A 120 47.88 -19.40 -15.86
N MET A 121 49.08 -18.95 -15.53
CA MET A 121 49.34 -18.34 -14.21
C MET A 121 48.58 -17.01 -14.05
N CYS A 122 48.60 -16.16 -15.05
CA CYS A 122 47.82 -14.93 -15.03
C CYS A 122 46.31 -15.21 -14.91
N GLY A 123 45.79 -16.16 -15.69
CA GLY A 123 44.39 -16.56 -15.66
C GLY A 123 43.96 -17.07 -14.28
N THR A 124 44.75 -17.96 -13.65
CA THR A 124 44.43 -18.54 -12.36
C THR A 124 44.50 -17.54 -11.20
N LEU A 125 45.39 -16.56 -11.24
CA LEU A 125 45.55 -15.56 -10.20
C LEU A 125 44.62 -14.34 -10.37
N LEU A 126 44.45 -13.86 -11.61
CA LEU A 126 43.69 -12.64 -11.86
C LEU A 126 42.18 -12.90 -11.95
N TRP A 127 41.78 -14.03 -12.52
CA TRP A 127 40.36 -14.34 -12.73
C TRP A 127 39.52 -14.34 -11.44
N PRO A 128 39.93 -14.97 -10.33
CA PRO A 128 39.17 -14.95 -9.09
C PRO A 128 39.01 -13.56 -8.50
N THR A 129 40.01 -12.72 -8.64
CA THR A 129 39.98 -11.35 -8.10
C THR A 129 39.03 -10.47 -8.90
N ILE A 130 39.00 -10.63 -10.22
CA ILE A 130 38.07 -9.91 -11.11
C ILE A 130 36.64 -10.40 -10.89
N SER A 131 36.44 -11.73 -10.84
CA SER A 131 35.12 -12.34 -10.63
C SER A 131 34.50 -11.89 -9.30
N ARG A 132 35.27 -11.89 -8.22
CA ARG A 132 34.79 -11.41 -6.90
C ARG A 132 34.41 -9.94 -6.91
N ARG A 133 35.20 -9.08 -7.58
CA ARG A 133 34.85 -7.65 -7.70
C ARG A 133 33.57 -7.45 -8.50
N TYR A 134 33.40 -8.24 -9.54
CA TYR A 134 32.19 -8.21 -10.35
C TYR A 134 30.96 -8.69 -9.56
N GLU A 135 31.09 -9.83 -8.85
CA GLU A 135 30.02 -10.39 -8.02
C GLU A 135 29.63 -9.43 -6.87
N LYS A 136 30.63 -8.82 -6.21
CA LYS A 136 30.37 -7.83 -5.18
C LYS A 136 29.58 -6.64 -5.71
N LYS A 137 30.01 -6.06 -6.84
CA LYS A 137 29.27 -4.97 -7.50
C LYS A 137 27.86 -5.38 -7.92
N LYS A 138 27.68 -6.60 -8.42
CA LYS A 138 26.38 -7.15 -8.79
C LYS A 138 25.46 -7.28 -7.57
N ARG A 139 25.97 -7.79 -6.46
CA ARG A 139 25.22 -7.90 -5.20
C ARG A 139 24.81 -6.53 -4.64
N GLU A 140 25.74 -5.59 -4.59
CA GLU A 140 25.46 -4.21 -4.16
C GLU A 140 24.38 -3.56 -5.04
N LYS A 141 24.41 -3.82 -6.34
CA LYS A 141 23.38 -3.34 -7.24
C LYS A 141 22.02 -4.00 -6.97
N MET A 142 21.99 -5.32 -6.82
CA MET A 142 20.74 -6.05 -6.50
C MET A 142 20.17 -5.62 -5.15
N GLU A 143 21.02 -5.39 -4.14
CA GLU A 143 20.57 -4.91 -2.83
C GLU A 143 19.97 -3.50 -2.93
N LYS A 144 20.59 -2.59 -3.67
CA LYS A 144 20.01 -1.26 -3.93
C LYS A 144 18.67 -1.34 -4.65
N GLU A 145 18.57 -2.16 -5.69
CA GLU A 145 17.32 -2.38 -6.41
C GLU A 145 16.24 -2.98 -5.51
N ARG A 146 16.61 -3.91 -4.61
CA ARG A 146 15.72 -4.51 -3.61
C ARG A 146 15.16 -3.44 -2.68
N GLN A 147 16.07 -2.63 -2.11
CA GLN A 147 15.69 -1.57 -1.17
C GLN A 147 14.81 -0.51 -1.85
N GLU A 148 15.17 -0.11 -3.06
CA GLU A 148 14.40 0.90 -3.81
C GLU A 148 13.00 0.39 -4.17
N LYS A 149 12.88 -0.86 -4.65
CA LYS A 149 11.59 -1.46 -4.96
C LYS A 149 10.69 -1.61 -3.74
N TYR A 150 11.27 -2.05 -2.62
CA TYR A 150 10.48 -2.22 -1.41
C TYR A 150 10.05 -0.89 -0.78
N ARG A 151 10.92 0.11 -0.78
CA ARG A 151 10.54 1.47 -0.34
C ARG A 151 9.42 2.04 -1.19
N ARG A 152 9.50 1.87 -2.51
CA ARG A 152 8.41 2.28 -3.42
C ARG A 152 7.09 1.58 -3.07
N TYR A 153 7.13 0.28 -2.82
CA TYR A 153 5.96 -0.48 -2.38
C TYR A 153 5.36 0.08 -1.08
N ILE A 154 6.20 0.42 -0.09
CA ILE A 154 5.72 1.03 1.16
C ILE A 154 5.16 2.44 0.91
N ASP A 155 5.74 3.21 0.01
CA ASP A 155 5.22 4.53 -0.37
C ASP A 155 3.87 4.43 -1.08
N GLU A 156 3.67 3.43 -1.93
CA GLU A 156 2.37 3.12 -2.54
C GLU A 156 1.33 2.76 -1.47
N LYS A 157 1.69 1.96 -0.46
CA LYS A 157 0.81 1.64 0.67
C LYS A 157 0.49 2.85 1.53
N ARG A 158 1.43 3.74 1.72
CA ARG A 158 1.21 5.02 2.42
C ARG A 158 0.22 5.91 1.66
N GLU A 159 0.31 5.94 0.35
CA GLU A 159 -0.61 6.69 -0.49
C GLU A 159 -2.03 6.08 -0.47
N GLU A 160 -2.14 4.75 -0.47
CA GLU A 160 -3.42 4.05 -0.30
C GLU A 160 -4.09 4.45 1.03
N ILE A 161 -3.35 4.48 2.13
CA ILE A 161 -3.84 4.91 3.44
C ILE A 161 -4.27 6.39 3.41
N ARG A 162 -3.52 7.29 2.80
CA ARG A 162 -3.87 8.71 2.68
C ARG A 162 -5.15 8.93 1.89
N ASN A 163 -5.30 8.19 0.81
CA ASN A 163 -6.51 8.27 -0.01
C ASN A 163 -7.73 7.81 0.78
N GLU A 164 -7.58 6.75 1.57
CA GLU A 164 -8.67 6.26 2.40
C GLU A 164 -8.97 7.19 3.59
N ILE A 165 -7.98 7.83 4.20
CA ILE A 165 -8.19 8.91 5.17
C ILE A 165 -9.09 9.98 4.59
N THR A 166 -8.81 10.40 3.37
CA THR A 166 -9.60 11.42 2.66
C THR A 166 -11.00 10.93 2.35
N ASN A 167 -11.15 9.67 1.95
CA ASN A 167 -12.43 9.05 1.67
C ASN A 167 -13.30 8.95 2.95
N GLN A 168 -12.77 8.40 4.03
CA GLN A 168 -13.49 8.28 5.31
C GLN A 168 -13.86 9.66 5.88
N ARG A 169 -12.95 10.64 5.76
CA ARG A 169 -13.23 12.03 6.12
C ARG A 169 -14.42 12.59 5.35
N ASN A 170 -14.44 12.40 4.03
CA ASN A 170 -15.55 12.89 3.20
C ASN A 170 -16.87 12.20 3.56
N ILE A 171 -16.83 10.92 3.87
CA ILE A 171 -18.02 10.17 4.35
C ILE A 171 -18.55 10.77 5.64
N LEU A 172 -17.70 11.10 6.60
CA LEU A 172 -18.12 11.73 7.86
C LEU A 172 -18.73 13.11 7.66
N ILE A 173 -18.13 13.93 6.81
CA ILE A 173 -18.66 15.25 6.47
C ILE A 173 -20.02 15.13 5.77
N ASP A 174 -20.13 14.21 4.81
CA ASP A 174 -21.38 13.98 4.09
C ASP A 174 -22.50 13.46 5.01
N ASN A 175 -22.17 12.54 5.92
CA ASN A 175 -23.14 11.98 6.85
C ASN A 175 -23.62 12.99 7.90
N TYR A 176 -22.72 13.83 8.37
CA TYR A 176 -22.96 14.76 9.49
C TYR A 176 -22.60 16.19 9.09
N PRO A 177 -23.47 16.87 8.34
CA PRO A 177 -23.24 18.22 7.84
C PRO A 177 -22.99 19.20 8.98
N THR A 178 -22.18 20.20 8.71
CA THR A 178 -21.89 21.30 9.63
C THR A 178 -23.10 22.22 9.79
N THR A 179 -23.11 23.07 10.83
CA THR A 179 -24.20 24.04 11.03
C THR A 179 -24.42 24.94 9.83
N MET A 180 -23.32 25.36 9.16
CA MET A 180 -23.42 26.19 7.94
C MET A 180 -24.07 25.43 6.78
N GLU A 181 -23.72 24.17 6.61
CA GLU A 181 -24.34 23.31 5.58
C GLU A 181 -25.81 23.03 5.90
N CYS A 182 -26.17 22.82 7.17
CA CYS A 182 -27.56 22.70 7.60
C CYS A 182 -28.36 23.97 7.27
N GLN A 183 -27.79 25.16 7.51
CA GLN A 183 -28.43 26.42 7.11
C GLN A 183 -28.65 26.50 5.60
N ASN A 184 -27.64 26.15 4.81
CA ASN A 184 -27.76 26.11 3.35
C ASN A 184 -28.81 25.11 2.86
N ILE A 185 -28.88 23.92 3.48
CA ILE A 185 -29.90 22.90 3.17
C ILE A 185 -31.30 23.48 3.41
N ILE A 186 -31.51 24.21 4.51
CA ILE A 186 -32.81 24.82 4.86
C ILE A 186 -33.13 25.97 3.90
N LEU A 187 -32.22 26.92 3.71
CA LEU A 187 -32.42 28.11 2.90
C LEU A 187 -32.65 27.79 1.43
N SER A 188 -31.93 26.77 0.92
CA SER A 188 -32.03 26.35 -0.49
C SER A 188 -33.07 25.25 -0.72
N LYS A 189 -33.86 24.89 0.30
CA LYS A 189 -34.84 23.79 0.23
C LYS A 189 -34.25 22.54 -0.43
N MET A 190 -33.02 22.14 -0.02
CA MET A 190 -32.36 20.99 -0.63
C MET A 190 -33.12 19.69 -0.31
N THR A 191 -33.02 18.69 -1.17
CA THR A 191 -33.68 17.38 -1.03
C THR A 191 -33.25 16.58 0.21
N ARG A 192 -32.17 17.00 0.88
CA ARG A 192 -31.72 16.44 2.16
C ARG A 192 -32.48 16.94 3.38
N LEU A 193 -33.31 17.99 3.23
CA LEU A 193 -34.14 18.48 4.31
C LEU A 193 -35.14 17.39 4.73
N TRP A 194 -35.25 17.14 6.02
CA TRP A 194 -36.10 16.10 6.60
C TRP A 194 -35.80 14.67 6.13
N GLU A 195 -34.55 14.39 5.69
CA GLU A 195 -34.16 13.05 5.24
C GLU A 195 -34.14 12.01 6.39
N ARG A 196 -33.89 12.42 7.65
CA ARG A 196 -33.80 11.52 8.81
C ARG A 196 -35.17 11.21 9.39
N ARG A 197 -35.39 9.93 9.71
CA ARG A 197 -36.63 9.40 10.26
C ARG A 197 -36.38 8.67 11.56
N LEU A 198 -37.43 8.46 12.37
CA LEU A 198 -37.38 7.73 13.66
C LEU A 198 -36.76 6.32 13.58
N GLY A 199 -36.82 5.66 12.44
CA GLY A 199 -36.26 4.31 12.25
C GLY A 199 -34.84 4.28 11.72
N ASP A 200 -34.23 5.42 11.46
CA ASP A 200 -32.88 5.48 10.92
C ASP A 200 -31.86 5.33 12.05
N ASN A 201 -30.74 4.63 11.77
CA ASN A 201 -29.69 4.38 12.75
C ASN A 201 -29.02 5.64 13.29
N ASP A 202 -29.09 6.73 12.53
CA ASP A 202 -28.51 8.03 12.90
C ASP A 202 -29.59 9.06 13.34
N PHE A 203 -30.80 8.59 13.68
CA PHE A 203 -31.82 9.46 14.25
C PHE A 203 -31.34 10.09 15.55
N LEU A 204 -31.56 11.37 15.73
CA LEU A 204 -31.04 12.16 16.88
C LEU A 204 -29.49 12.12 17.02
N THR A 205 -28.76 11.78 15.99
CA THR A 205 -27.31 12.02 15.97
C THR A 205 -27.03 13.46 15.53
N VAL A 206 -26.40 14.21 16.39
CA VAL A 206 -26.06 15.63 16.17
C VAL A 206 -24.56 15.76 15.89
N ASN A 207 -24.22 16.75 15.08
CA ASN A 207 -22.82 17.14 14.87
C ASN A 207 -22.41 18.14 15.96
N LEU A 208 -21.48 17.76 16.82
CA LEU A 208 -20.94 18.62 17.90
C LEU A 208 -20.04 19.73 17.36
N GLY A 209 -19.46 19.53 16.19
CA GLY A 209 -18.51 20.44 15.58
C GLY A 209 -17.48 19.73 14.73
N ILE A 210 -16.40 20.42 14.46
CA ILE A 210 -15.27 19.91 13.68
C ILE A 210 -14.13 19.57 14.63
N GLY A 211 -13.58 18.37 14.50
CA GLY A 211 -12.49 17.88 15.33
C GLY A 211 -11.57 16.94 14.58
N SER A 212 -10.90 16.08 15.35
CA SER A 212 -10.03 15.02 14.82
C SER A 212 -10.54 13.67 15.31
N GLU A 213 -10.61 12.71 14.41
CA GLU A 213 -11.02 11.33 14.71
C GLU A 213 -10.02 10.35 14.11
N GLU A 214 -9.84 9.21 14.76
CA GLU A 214 -8.95 8.17 14.28
C GLU A 214 -9.60 7.40 13.12
N MET A 215 -8.82 7.15 12.07
CA MET A 215 -9.25 6.37 10.91
C MET A 215 -9.51 4.91 11.29
N LYS A 216 -10.54 4.30 10.72
CA LYS A 216 -10.80 2.86 10.84
C LYS A 216 -9.89 2.08 9.91
N ILE A 217 -8.76 1.57 10.45
CA ILE A 217 -7.76 0.82 9.71
C ILE A 217 -7.23 -0.36 10.51
N GLU A 218 -6.99 -1.46 9.84
CA GLU A 218 -6.30 -2.63 10.36
C GLU A 218 -5.10 -2.93 9.46
N ILE A 219 -3.88 -2.80 10.00
CA ILE A 219 -2.66 -3.13 9.26
C ILE A 219 -2.19 -4.52 9.69
N LYS A 220 -2.15 -5.44 8.74
CA LYS A 220 -1.64 -6.80 8.94
C LYS A 220 -0.21 -6.86 8.45
N TYR A 221 0.68 -7.18 9.39
CA TYR A 221 2.10 -7.42 9.10
C TYR A 221 2.33 -8.90 8.85
N PRO A 222 3.33 -9.25 8.04
CA PRO A 222 3.75 -10.63 7.89
C PRO A 222 4.23 -11.19 9.23
N GLU A 223 4.01 -12.49 9.43
CA GLU A 223 4.52 -13.19 10.59
C GLU A 223 6.05 -13.04 10.68
N GLU A 224 6.53 -12.77 11.89
CA GLU A 224 7.97 -12.67 12.14
C GLU A 224 8.59 -14.06 12.03
N HIS A 225 9.26 -14.32 10.94
CA HIS A 225 10.15 -15.46 10.88
C HIS A 225 11.40 -15.13 11.69
N PHE A 226 11.78 -16.05 12.57
CA PHE A 226 12.98 -15.92 13.38
C PHE A 226 14.19 -15.78 12.44
N SER A 227 14.66 -14.55 12.26
CA SER A 227 15.82 -14.25 11.43
C SER A 227 16.94 -13.77 12.33
N ILE A 228 18.10 -14.38 12.17
CA ILE A 228 19.33 -14.01 12.93
C ILE A 228 19.80 -12.60 12.54
N MET A 229 19.44 -12.13 11.36
CA MET A 229 19.77 -10.79 10.87
C MET A 229 18.49 -9.97 10.72
N GLU A 230 18.38 -8.91 11.50
CA GLU A 230 17.36 -7.88 11.26
C GLU A 230 17.56 -7.24 9.88
N ASP A 231 16.48 -7.13 9.12
CA ASP A 231 16.48 -6.42 7.85
C ASP A 231 15.95 -5.00 8.10
N ASP A 232 16.74 -4.00 7.73
CA ASP A 232 16.36 -2.58 7.84
C ASP A 232 15.03 -2.29 7.18
N LEU A 233 14.64 -3.06 6.15
CA LEU A 233 13.37 -2.90 5.46
C LEU A 233 12.16 -3.34 6.29
N VAL A 234 12.33 -4.28 7.21
CA VAL A 234 11.26 -4.65 8.17
C VAL A 234 10.96 -3.50 9.11
N VAL A 235 11.99 -2.75 9.52
CA VAL A 235 11.81 -1.56 10.35
C VAL A 235 10.99 -0.51 9.61
N VAL A 236 11.29 -0.27 8.33
CA VAL A 236 10.53 0.67 7.47
C VAL A 236 9.06 0.26 7.35
N ALA A 237 8.78 -1.04 7.21
CA ALA A 237 7.41 -1.55 7.19
C ALA A 237 6.67 -1.29 8.52
N ARG A 238 7.34 -1.48 9.66
CA ARG A 238 6.75 -1.22 10.98
C ARG A 238 6.53 0.27 11.26
N GLU A 239 7.37 1.14 10.72
CA GLU A 239 7.20 2.59 10.85
C GLU A 239 5.88 3.06 10.24
N LEU A 240 5.43 2.45 9.13
CA LEU A 240 4.12 2.73 8.54
C LEU A 240 2.97 2.57 9.56
N GLY A 241 3.07 1.58 10.46
CA GLY A 241 2.07 1.37 11.51
C GLY A 241 2.07 2.41 12.62
N LYS A 242 3.23 3.03 12.87
CA LYS A 242 3.39 4.04 13.93
C LYS A 242 3.00 5.45 13.47
N GLU A 243 2.86 5.67 12.17
CA GLU A 243 2.41 6.96 11.65
C GLU A 243 0.99 7.27 12.16
N PRO A 244 0.72 8.50 12.63
CA PRO A 244 -0.61 8.88 13.08
C PRO A 244 -1.61 8.80 11.92
N LYS A 245 -2.75 8.17 12.16
CA LYS A 245 -3.80 7.96 11.17
C LYS A 245 -5.05 8.75 11.54
N ASN A 246 -4.85 9.99 11.95
CA ASN A 246 -5.92 10.87 12.35
C ASN A 246 -6.49 11.61 11.15
N MET A 247 -7.80 11.63 11.07
CA MET A 247 -8.55 12.48 10.17
C MET A 247 -8.76 13.82 10.84
N GLU A 248 -8.19 14.88 10.30
CA GLU A 248 -8.38 16.23 10.79
C GLU A 248 -9.56 16.92 10.08
N ASN A 249 -10.18 17.87 10.76
CA ASN A 249 -11.31 18.63 10.23
C ASN A 249 -12.48 17.75 9.80
N VAL A 250 -12.86 16.81 10.65
CA VAL A 250 -14.02 15.93 10.45
C VAL A 250 -15.16 16.32 11.37
N SER A 251 -16.38 16.04 10.93
CA SER A 251 -17.58 16.17 11.76
C SER A 251 -17.55 15.15 12.87
N ILE A 252 -17.77 15.59 14.11
CA ILE A 252 -17.83 14.71 15.30
C ILE A 252 -19.30 14.43 15.63
N PRO A 253 -19.82 13.24 15.28
CA PRO A 253 -21.19 12.87 15.55
C PRO A 253 -21.37 12.45 17.01
N LEU A 254 -22.47 12.85 17.62
CA LEU A 254 -22.92 12.38 18.92
C LEU A 254 -24.35 11.86 18.83
N SER A 255 -24.54 10.57 19.10
CA SER A 255 -25.86 9.96 19.22
C SER A 255 -26.48 10.31 20.57
N LEU A 256 -27.62 10.99 20.55
CA LEU A 256 -28.40 11.30 21.76
C LEU A 256 -29.22 10.10 22.25
N ILE A 257 -29.41 9.09 21.39
CA ILE A 257 -30.11 7.85 21.75
C ILE A 257 -29.20 6.95 22.58
N ASP A 258 -27.95 6.80 22.13
CA ASP A 258 -26.99 5.89 22.77
C ASP A 258 -26.42 6.48 24.07
N ASN A 259 -26.40 7.82 24.17
CA ASN A 259 -25.84 8.54 25.30
C ASN A 259 -26.95 9.22 26.12
N ASN A 260 -27.47 8.54 27.13
CA ASN A 260 -28.55 9.04 28.01
C ASN A 260 -28.13 10.20 28.89
N VAL A 261 -26.86 10.35 29.19
CA VAL A 261 -26.31 11.43 30.04
C VAL A 261 -25.04 11.98 29.36
N ILE A 262 -25.04 13.26 29.07
CA ILE A 262 -23.93 13.95 28.43
C ILE A 262 -23.53 15.13 29.31
N GLY A 263 -22.27 15.17 29.74
CA GLY A 263 -21.68 16.31 30.43
C GLY A 263 -20.78 17.10 29.48
N ILE A 264 -21.01 18.39 29.39
CA ILE A 264 -20.08 19.31 28.68
C ILE A 264 -19.27 20.02 29.78
N VAL A 265 -17.95 19.84 29.75
CA VAL A 265 -17.00 20.40 30.71
C VAL A 265 -16.23 21.55 30.07
#